data_77e96507b62ea11c7801371898641510
#
_entry.id   77e96507b62ea11c7801371898641510
#
_cell.length_a   1.000
_cell.length_b   1.000
_cell.length_c   1.000
_cell.angle_alpha   90.00
_cell.angle_beta   90.00
_cell.angle_gamma   90.00
#
_symmetry.space_group_name_H-M   'P 1'
#
loop_
_entity.id
_entity.type
_entity.pdbx_description
1 polymer ?
#
loop_
_entity_poly.entity_id
_entity_poly.type
_entity_poly.pdbx_seq_one_letter_code
_entity_poly.pdbx_strand_id
1 'polypeptide(L)'
;YDIVLTELGGTVGDIESLPYVESVRQLRWELGREHSLVIHLTLVPYLNAAKELKTKPTQHSVKELLSLGVQPDILACRTEHPLGIDIRRKMAQFCNVETSSVIEMIDAETIYDVPLLLLKERLDSVVISKLHLKDTKEPNLTSWKNFLGKLKNPLHEVKIGLIGKYNELPDA
;
A
#
# COMPACT_ATOMS: atom_id res chain seq x y z
N TYR A 1 20.15 4.21 -10.87
CA TYR A 1 19.32 3.98 -9.68
C TYR A 1 19.25 2.48 -9.40
N ASP A 2 19.35 2.10 -8.14
CA ASP A 2 19.28 0.69 -7.73
C ASP A 2 17.82 0.21 -7.69
N ILE A 3 16.90 1.11 -7.30
CA ILE A 3 15.46 0.86 -7.23
C ILE A 3 14.72 2.05 -7.80
N VAL A 4 13.68 1.79 -8.60
CA VAL A 4 12.73 2.79 -9.09
C VAL A 4 11.35 2.42 -8.57
N LEU A 5 10.69 3.38 -7.93
CA LEU A 5 9.32 3.26 -7.46
C LEU A 5 8.41 4.07 -8.35
N THR A 6 7.42 3.41 -8.97
CA THR A 6 6.44 4.06 -9.84
C THR A 6 5.05 3.88 -9.26
N GLU A 7 4.32 4.97 -9.10
CA GLU A 7 2.91 4.95 -8.71
C GLU A 7 2.03 5.12 -9.95
N LEU A 8 1.01 4.25 -10.06
CA LEU A 8 -0.09 4.42 -11.01
C LEU A 8 -1.33 4.83 -10.22
N GLY A 9 -1.77 6.06 -10.42
CA GLY A 9 -2.97 6.59 -9.79
C GLY A 9 -4.25 6.11 -10.47
N GLY A 10 -5.39 6.38 -9.82
CA GLY A 10 -6.71 5.99 -10.28
C GLY A 10 -7.10 4.56 -9.88
N THR A 11 -8.34 4.20 -10.20
CA THR A 11 -8.86 2.86 -9.94
C THR A 11 -8.46 1.92 -11.07
N VAL A 12 -8.07 0.69 -10.73
CA VAL A 12 -7.80 -0.33 -11.75
C VAL A 12 -9.05 -0.59 -12.59
N GLY A 13 -8.89 -0.50 -13.91
CA GLY A 13 -10.00 -0.59 -14.87
C GLY A 13 -10.47 0.75 -15.42
N ASP A 14 -10.03 1.87 -14.83
CA ASP A 14 -10.31 3.20 -15.41
C ASP A 14 -9.58 3.35 -16.75
N ILE A 15 -10.26 3.97 -17.72
CA ILE A 15 -9.77 4.08 -19.11
C ILE A 15 -8.41 4.76 -19.18
N GLU A 16 -8.19 5.80 -18.39
CA GLU A 16 -6.95 6.57 -18.35
C GLU A 16 -5.75 5.77 -17.80
N SER A 17 -5.98 4.74 -16.99
CA SER A 17 -4.92 3.90 -16.43
C SER A 17 -4.49 2.76 -17.33
N LEU A 18 -5.31 2.36 -18.31
CA LEU A 18 -5.07 1.19 -19.17
C LEU A 18 -3.71 1.21 -19.90
N PRO A 19 -3.26 2.31 -20.52
CA PRO A 19 -1.96 2.34 -21.20
C PRO A 19 -0.79 2.11 -20.22
N TYR A 20 -0.91 2.60 -19.00
CA TYR A 20 0.12 2.44 -17.97
C TYR A 20 0.17 1.01 -17.45
N VAL A 21 -0.99 0.40 -17.21
CA VAL A 21 -1.07 -1.01 -16.78
C VAL A 21 -0.52 -1.93 -17.86
N GLU A 22 -0.82 -1.67 -19.14
CA GLU A 22 -0.24 -2.40 -20.27
C GLU A 22 1.29 -2.24 -20.32
N SER A 23 1.79 -1.03 -20.09
CA SER A 23 3.25 -0.79 -20.01
C SER A 23 3.90 -1.58 -18.88
N VAL A 24 3.26 -1.64 -17.70
CA VAL A 24 3.73 -2.48 -16.58
C VAL A 24 3.74 -3.94 -16.95
N ARG A 25 2.68 -4.43 -17.63
CA ARG A 25 2.58 -5.82 -18.07
C ARG A 25 3.75 -6.19 -18.99
N GLN A 26 4.05 -5.35 -19.98
CA GLN A 26 5.16 -5.55 -20.93
C GLN A 26 6.50 -5.45 -20.22
N LEU A 27 6.72 -4.42 -19.40
CA LEU A 27 7.96 -4.23 -18.66
C LEU A 27 8.27 -5.42 -17.74
N ARG A 28 7.26 -5.97 -17.07
CA ARG A 28 7.42 -7.17 -16.24
C ARG A 28 7.83 -8.39 -17.04
N TRP A 29 7.32 -8.52 -18.26
CA TRP A 29 7.70 -9.59 -19.16
C TRP A 29 9.18 -9.46 -19.59
N GLU A 30 9.62 -8.25 -19.89
CA GLU A 30 10.99 -7.97 -20.32
C GLU A 30 12.01 -8.12 -19.19
N LEU A 31 11.71 -7.62 -18.00
CA LEU A 31 12.63 -7.60 -16.86
C LEU A 31 12.66 -8.92 -16.06
N GLY A 32 11.58 -9.70 -16.12
CA GLY A 32 11.38 -10.83 -15.23
C GLY A 32 10.86 -10.44 -13.84
N ARG A 33 10.36 -11.46 -13.13
CA ARG A 33 9.73 -11.25 -11.81
C ARG A 33 10.73 -10.91 -10.71
N GLU A 34 11.97 -11.30 -10.88
CA GLU A 34 13.07 -11.00 -9.95
C GLU A 34 13.54 -9.54 -9.99
N HIS A 35 13.18 -8.80 -11.04
CA HIS A 35 13.54 -7.39 -11.23
C HIS A 35 12.34 -6.44 -11.22
N SER A 36 11.14 -6.98 -11.02
CA SER A 36 9.92 -6.19 -10.99
C SER A 36 8.92 -6.72 -9.97
N LEU A 37 8.29 -5.81 -9.23
CA LEU A 37 7.33 -6.16 -8.20
C LEU A 37 6.11 -5.25 -8.29
N VAL A 38 4.91 -5.83 -8.18
CA VAL A 38 3.66 -5.08 -8.18
C VAL A 38 3.03 -5.15 -6.79
N ILE A 39 2.89 -3.98 -6.18
CA ILE A 39 2.11 -3.79 -4.95
C ILE A 39 0.76 -3.24 -5.35
N HIS A 40 -0.31 -3.97 -5.05
CA HIS A 40 -1.67 -3.54 -5.33
C HIS A 40 -2.34 -3.01 -4.07
N LEU A 41 -2.66 -1.71 -4.09
CA LEU A 41 -3.39 -1.06 -3.00
C LEU A 41 -4.88 -1.36 -3.13
N THR A 42 -5.49 -1.88 -2.06
CA THR A 42 -6.92 -2.25 -2.03
C THR A 42 -7.59 -1.76 -0.76
N LEU A 43 -8.91 -1.77 -0.76
CA LEU A 43 -9.73 -1.45 0.40
C LEU A 43 -10.40 -2.71 0.95
N VAL A 44 -10.31 -2.90 2.27
CA VAL A 44 -11.03 -3.93 3.03
C VAL A 44 -12.01 -3.22 3.97
N PRO A 45 -13.22 -2.89 3.51
CA PRO A 45 -14.16 -2.11 4.29
C PRO A 45 -14.74 -2.92 5.45
N TYR A 46 -15.03 -2.25 6.55
CA TYR A 46 -15.77 -2.79 7.66
C TYR A 46 -17.27 -2.44 7.53
N LEU A 47 -18.13 -3.44 7.61
CA LEU A 47 -19.58 -3.24 7.60
C LEU A 47 -20.13 -3.22 9.02
N ASN A 48 -20.45 -2.04 9.51
CA ASN A 48 -20.98 -1.85 10.87
C ASN A 48 -22.23 -2.70 11.17
N ALA A 49 -23.12 -2.84 10.19
CA ALA A 49 -24.35 -3.64 10.34
C ALA A 49 -24.08 -5.14 10.53
N ALA A 50 -23.07 -5.67 9.83
CA ALA A 50 -22.68 -7.08 9.89
C ALA A 50 -21.53 -7.35 10.88
N LYS A 51 -20.93 -6.30 11.43
CA LYS A 51 -19.75 -6.34 12.31
C LYS A 51 -18.60 -7.19 11.74
N GLU A 52 -18.34 -7.04 10.46
CA GLU A 52 -17.32 -7.82 9.78
C GLU A 52 -16.57 -7.03 8.68
N LEU A 53 -15.32 -7.43 8.44
CA LEU A 53 -14.52 -6.97 7.31
C LEU A 53 -14.93 -7.71 6.03
N LYS A 54 -15.07 -6.98 4.93
CA LYS A 54 -15.43 -7.53 3.61
C LYS A 54 -14.23 -7.62 2.68
N THR A 55 -13.88 -8.85 2.31
CA THR A 55 -12.75 -9.13 1.40
C THR A 55 -13.14 -9.10 -0.10
N LYS A 56 -14.44 -9.05 -0.41
CA LYS A 56 -14.93 -9.06 -1.80
C LYS A 56 -14.43 -7.88 -2.64
N PRO A 57 -14.40 -6.63 -2.17
CA PRO A 57 -13.87 -5.50 -2.95
C PRO A 57 -12.42 -5.74 -3.37
N THR A 58 -11.56 -6.19 -2.45
CA THR A 58 -10.17 -6.56 -2.76
C THR A 58 -10.10 -7.67 -3.82
N GLN A 59 -10.89 -8.74 -3.67
CA GLN A 59 -10.93 -9.83 -4.64
C GLN A 59 -11.36 -9.37 -6.04
N HIS A 60 -12.33 -8.46 -6.13
CA HIS A 60 -12.77 -7.90 -7.40
C HIS A 60 -11.69 -7.03 -8.04
N SER A 61 -11.08 -6.14 -7.24
CA SER A 61 -10.00 -5.27 -7.72
C SER A 61 -8.80 -6.08 -8.26
N VAL A 62 -8.42 -7.16 -7.55
CA VAL A 62 -7.35 -8.07 -8.03
C VAL A 62 -7.77 -8.80 -9.30
N LYS A 63 -9.03 -9.26 -9.42
CA LYS A 63 -9.52 -9.88 -10.65
C LYS A 63 -9.47 -8.93 -11.84
N GLU A 64 -9.80 -7.68 -11.63
CA GLU A 64 -9.71 -6.67 -12.68
C GLU A 64 -8.26 -6.48 -13.14
N LEU A 65 -7.32 -6.36 -12.20
CA LEU A 65 -5.89 -6.27 -12.52
C LEU A 65 -5.39 -7.52 -13.28
N LEU A 66 -5.84 -8.71 -12.87
CA LEU A 66 -5.54 -9.97 -13.54
C LEU A 66 -6.10 -10.01 -14.96
N SER A 67 -7.29 -9.46 -15.21
CA SER A 67 -7.89 -9.40 -16.55
C SER A 67 -7.05 -8.55 -17.52
N LEU A 68 -6.29 -7.60 -16.99
CA LEU A 68 -5.32 -6.78 -17.70
C LEU A 68 -3.92 -7.46 -17.81
N GLY A 69 -3.80 -8.71 -17.37
CA GLY A 69 -2.57 -9.51 -17.49
C GLY A 69 -1.51 -9.22 -16.42
N VAL A 70 -1.85 -8.53 -15.33
CA VAL A 70 -0.92 -8.21 -14.23
C VAL A 70 -1.32 -8.94 -12.96
N GLN A 71 -0.45 -9.84 -12.46
CA GLN A 71 -0.58 -10.48 -11.16
C GLN A 71 0.11 -9.62 -10.10
N PRO A 72 -0.58 -9.19 -9.03
CA PRO A 72 0.09 -8.52 -7.91
C PRO A 72 0.97 -9.51 -7.13
N ASP A 73 2.08 -9.01 -6.59
CA ASP A 73 2.98 -9.79 -5.74
C ASP A 73 2.71 -9.54 -4.26
N ILE A 74 2.22 -8.33 -3.95
CA ILE A 74 1.87 -7.87 -2.59
C ILE A 74 0.53 -7.17 -2.65
N LEU A 75 -0.31 -7.41 -1.65
CA LEU A 75 -1.54 -6.66 -1.40
C LEU A 75 -1.32 -5.70 -0.24
N ALA A 76 -1.42 -4.41 -0.48
CA ALA A 76 -1.47 -3.38 0.55
C ALA A 76 -2.95 -3.10 0.86
N CYS A 77 -3.43 -3.62 1.98
CA CYS A 77 -4.86 -3.67 2.31
C CYS A 77 -5.22 -2.56 3.29
N ARG A 78 -5.74 -1.46 2.76
CA ARG A 78 -6.26 -0.38 3.60
C ARG A 78 -7.51 -0.83 4.36
N THR A 79 -7.55 -0.55 5.66
CA THR A 79 -8.62 -1.02 6.56
C THR A 79 -8.73 -0.13 7.79
N GLU A 80 -9.95 -0.01 8.34
CA GLU A 80 -10.22 0.66 9.61
C GLU A 80 -9.96 -0.26 10.82
N HIS A 81 -10.01 -1.58 10.62
CA HIS A 81 -9.87 -2.57 11.68
C HIS A 81 -8.77 -3.59 11.37
N PRO A 82 -8.11 -4.16 12.40
CA PRO A 82 -7.04 -5.13 12.20
C PRO A 82 -7.46 -6.35 11.37
N LEU A 83 -6.60 -6.77 10.45
CA LEU A 83 -6.77 -7.95 9.63
C LEU A 83 -6.33 -9.20 10.39
N GLY A 84 -7.28 -9.97 10.90
CA GLY A 84 -7.00 -11.27 11.50
C GLY A 84 -6.37 -12.25 10.49
N ILE A 85 -5.64 -13.23 11.02
CA ILE A 85 -4.91 -14.20 10.18
C ILE A 85 -5.81 -14.95 9.19
N ASP A 86 -7.04 -15.26 9.57
CA ASP A 86 -7.98 -15.97 8.69
C ASP A 86 -8.43 -15.11 7.52
N ILE A 87 -8.59 -13.79 7.73
CA ILE A 87 -8.89 -12.84 6.65
C ILE A 87 -7.70 -12.73 5.70
N ARG A 88 -6.48 -12.64 6.24
CA ARG A 88 -5.24 -12.61 5.43
C ARG A 88 -5.09 -13.88 4.59
N ARG A 89 -5.30 -15.06 5.19
CA ARG A 89 -5.28 -16.35 4.47
C ARG A 89 -6.32 -16.42 3.36
N LYS A 90 -7.54 -15.99 3.66
CA LYS A 90 -8.63 -15.94 2.68
C LYS A 90 -8.27 -15.03 1.49
N MET A 91 -7.78 -13.82 1.74
CA MET A 91 -7.37 -12.91 0.67
C MET A 91 -6.19 -13.48 -0.13
N ALA A 92 -5.18 -14.01 0.56
CA ALA A 92 -4.03 -14.64 -0.07
C ALA A 92 -4.45 -15.74 -1.06
N GLN A 93 -5.34 -16.63 -0.63
CA GLN A 93 -5.86 -17.72 -1.47
C GLN A 93 -6.63 -17.21 -2.69
N PHE A 94 -7.53 -16.24 -2.52
CA PHE A 94 -8.35 -15.73 -3.63
C PHE A 94 -7.58 -14.81 -4.59
N CYS A 95 -6.50 -14.21 -4.14
CA CYS A 95 -5.69 -13.26 -4.92
C CYS A 95 -4.38 -13.87 -5.43
N ASN A 96 -4.12 -15.16 -5.18
CA ASN A 96 -2.90 -15.88 -5.57
C ASN A 96 -1.61 -15.20 -5.09
N VAL A 97 -1.59 -14.78 -3.82
CA VAL A 97 -0.41 -14.25 -3.14
C VAL A 97 -0.11 -15.05 -1.87
N GLU A 98 1.10 -14.93 -1.35
CA GLU A 98 1.44 -15.52 -0.06
C GLU A 98 0.72 -14.76 1.08
N THR A 99 0.41 -15.46 2.18
CA THR A 99 -0.21 -14.81 3.35
C THR A 99 0.68 -13.70 3.93
N SER A 100 2.00 -13.88 3.88
CA SER A 100 3.01 -12.88 4.25
C SER A 100 3.03 -11.64 3.35
N SER A 101 2.47 -11.75 2.15
CA SER A 101 2.34 -10.65 1.18
C SER A 101 1.03 -9.88 1.31
N VAL A 102 0.16 -10.23 2.27
CA VAL A 102 -1.04 -9.45 2.61
C VAL A 102 -0.68 -8.50 3.73
N ILE A 103 -0.37 -7.27 3.37
CA ILE A 103 0.09 -6.22 4.27
C ILE A 103 -1.11 -5.39 4.74
N GLU A 104 -1.25 -5.26 6.05
CA GLU A 104 -2.26 -4.39 6.66
C GLU A 104 -1.82 -2.93 6.57
N MET A 105 -2.70 -2.09 6.07
CA MET A 105 -2.56 -0.64 6.13
C MET A 105 -3.73 -0.07 6.92
N ILE A 106 -3.64 -0.20 8.24
CA ILE A 106 -4.65 0.33 9.15
C ILE A 106 -4.63 1.85 9.13
N ASP A 107 -5.79 2.46 9.29
CA ASP A 107 -5.89 3.91 9.36
C ASP A 107 -5.01 4.45 10.48
N ALA A 108 -4.20 5.45 10.15
CA ALA A 108 -3.21 6.06 11.02
C ALA A 108 -3.68 7.43 11.50
N GLU A 109 -3.24 7.83 12.68
CA GLU A 109 -3.51 9.16 13.23
C GLU A 109 -2.90 10.27 12.35
N THR A 110 -1.74 10.00 11.78
CA THR A 110 -1.08 10.86 10.80
C THR A 110 -0.41 10.02 9.71
N ILE A 111 -0.33 10.57 8.50
CA ILE A 111 0.38 9.93 7.37
C ILE A 111 1.85 9.61 7.72
N TYR A 112 2.43 10.33 8.64
CA TYR A 112 3.82 10.11 9.08
C TYR A 112 3.99 8.88 9.98
N ASP A 113 2.91 8.28 10.48
CA ASP A 113 2.94 6.98 11.17
C ASP A 113 3.09 5.81 10.20
N VAL A 114 2.65 5.97 8.95
CA VAL A 114 2.59 4.91 7.94
C VAL A 114 3.92 4.17 7.76
N PRO A 115 5.10 4.82 7.66
CA PRO A 115 6.36 4.08 7.54
C PRO A 115 6.64 3.12 8.70
N LEU A 116 6.23 3.48 9.93
CA LEU A 116 6.41 2.61 11.10
C LEU A 116 5.40 1.46 11.11
N LEU A 117 4.18 1.70 10.63
CA LEU A 117 3.16 0.64 10.46
C LEU A 117 3.61 -0.37 9.40
N LEU A 118 4.13 0.09 8.27
CA LEU A 118 4.63 -0.78 7.21
C LEU A 118 5.87 -1.57 7.65
N LEU A 119 6.75 -0.98 8.45
CA LEU A 119 7.88 -1.70 9.06
C LEU A 119 7.39 -2.80 10.01
N LYS A 120 6.37 -2.52 10.84
CA LYS A 120 5.74 -3.52 11.72
C LYS A 120 5.14 -4.68 10.93
N GLU A 121 4.54 -4.40 9.79
CA GLU A 121 3.99 -5.39 8.85
C GLU A 121 5.09 -6.07 8.01
N ARG A 122 6.36 -5.67 8.15
CA ARG A 122 7.52 -6.23 7.45
C ARG A 122 7.44 -6.12 5.92
N LEU A 123 6.81 -5.05 5.41
CA LEU A 123 6.72 -4.82 3.97
C LEU A 123 8.09 -4.75 3.32
N ASP A 124 9.05 -4.09 3.95
CA ASP A 124 10.45 -4.01 3.52
C ASP A 124 11.07 -5.40 3.34
N SER A 125 10.93 -6.27 4.34
CA SER A 125 11.45 -7.64 4.31
C SER A 125 10.81 -8.47 3.19
N VAL A 126 9.50 -8.32 2.96
CA VAL A 126 8.78 -9.00 1.87
C VAL A 126 9.28 -8.52 0.51
N VAL A 127 9.46 -7.21 0.33
CA VAL A 127 9.98 -6.62 -0.92
C VAL A 127 11.41 -7.10 -1.19
N ILE A 128 12.29 -7.03 -0.19
CA ILE A 128 13.68 -7.50 -0.27
C ILE A 128 13.75 -8.98 -0.68
N SER A 129 12.92 -9.81 -0.06
CA SER A 129 12.85 -11.24 -0.37
C SER A 129 12.38 -11.50 -1.80
N LYS A 130 11.32 -10.82 -2.26
CA LYS A 130 10.74 -11.02 -3.60
C LYS A 130 11.63 -10.52 -4.73
N LEU A 131 12.38 -9.44 -4.49
CA LEU A 131 13.34 -8.89 -5.46
C LEU A 131 14.75 -9.50 -5.29
N HIS A 132 14.92 -10.48 -4.41
CA HIS A 132 16.22 -11.14 -4.15
C HIS A 132 17.36 -10.15 -3.87
N LEU A 133 17.05 -9.01 -3.23
CA LEU A 133 18.05 -8.01 -2.91
C LEU A 133 19.03 -8.54 -1.87
N LYS A 134 20.33 -8.38 -2.15
CA LYS A 134 21.42 -8.81 -1.27
C LYS A 134 22.00 -7.62 -0.53
N ASP A 135 22.73 -7.91 0.55
CA ASP A 135 23.48 -6.91 1.33
C ASP A 135 22.63 -5.75 1.86
N THR A 136 21.34 -6.01 2.12
CA THR A 136 20.44 -5.02 2.72
C THR A 136 20.70 -4.88 4.22
N LYS A 137 20.63 -3.65 4.72
CA LYS A 137 20.74 -3.35 6.15
C LYS A 137 19.35 -3.11 6.74
N GLU A 138 19.20 -3.41 8.03
CA GLU A 138 18.01 -3.03 8.77
C GLU A 138 17.75 -1.52 8.67
N PRO A 139 16.50 -1.09 8.43
CA PRO A 139 16.15 0.32 8.28
C PRO A 139 16.35 1.08 9.60
N ASN A 140 17.12 2.15 9.57
CA ASN A 140 17.29 3.03 10.73
C ASN A 140 16.27 4.18 10.69
N LEU A 141 15.17 4.04 11.41
CA LEU A 141 14.11 5.05 11.51
C LEU A 141 14.21 5.91 12.78
N THR A 142 15.38 6.01 13.42
CA THR A 142 15.57 6.79 14.65
C THR A 142 15.22 8.28 14.45
N SER A 143 15.72 8.90 13.38
CA SER A 143 15.40 10.29 13.05
C SER A 143 13.92 10.51 12.77
N TRP A 144 13.28 9.55 12.10
CA TRP A 144 11.84 9.56 11.81
C TRP A 144 11.00 9.46 13.10
N LYS A 145 11.36 8.56 14.01
CA LYS A 145 10.71 8.42 15.32
C LYS A 145 10.85 9.69 16.16
N ASN A 146 12.03 10.32 16.13
CA ASN A 146 12.25 11.60 16.82
C ASN A 146 11.40 12.73 16.23
N PHE A 147 11.26 12.78 14.90
CA PHE A 147 10.36 13.72 14.22
C PHE A 147 8.90 13.50 14.67
N LEU A 148 8.42 12.26 14.62
CA LEU A 148 7.06 11.92 15.08
C LEU A 148 6.82 12.30 16.55
N GLY A 149 7.80 12.06 17.41
CA GLY A 149 7.70 12.46 18.81
C GLY A 149 7.48 13.97 18.98
N LYS A 150 8.18 14.80 18.19
CA LYS A 150 7.98 16.25 18.18
C LYS A 150 6.64 16.65 17.56
N LEU A 151 6.22 16.00 16.51
CA LEU A 151 4.93 16.26 15.83
C LEU A 151 3.74 15.99 16.77
N LYS A 152 3.79 14.87 17.50
CA LYS A 152 2.73 14.47 18.43
C LYS A 152 2.74 15.21 19.75
N ASN A 153 3.87 15.79 20.13
CA ASN A 153 4.03 16.55 21.36
C ASN A 153 4.65 17.92 21.06
N PRO A 154 3.90 18.83 20.38
CA PRO A 154 4.41 20.17 20.05
C PRO A 154 4.63 20.99 21.31
N LEU A 155 5.76 21.68 21.39
CA LEU A 155 6.07 22.62 22.51
C LEU A 155 5.43 23.99 22.29
N HIS A 156 5.15 24.34 21.04
CA HIS A 156 4.64 25.67 20.67
C HIS A 156 3.58 25.53 19.59
N GLU A 157 2.64 26.45 19.57
CA GLU A 157 1.63 26.58 18.51
C GLU A 157 1.97 27.76 17.62
N VAL A 158 1.85 27.57 16.30
CA VAL A 158 2.03 28.64 15.31
C VAL A 158 0.77 28.70 14.45
N LYS A 159 0.23 29.88 14.26
CA LYS A 159 -0.91 30.13 13.37
C LYS A 159 -0.40 30.50 11.98
N ILE A 160 -0.75 29.69 10.99
CA ILE A 160 -0.46 29.96 9.57
C ILE A 160 -1.78 30.28 8.88
N GLY A 161 -1.84 31.42 8.20
CA GLY A 161 -2.98 31.80 7.36
C GLY A 161 -2.80 31.20 5.97
N LEU A 162 -3.69 30.28 5.58
CA LEU A 162 -3.79 29.80 4.21
C LEU A 162 -4.79 30.67 3.45
N ILE A 163 -4.30 31.42 2.45
CA ILE A 163 -5.12 32.32 1.65
C ILE A 163 -5.13 31.79 0.23
N GLY A 164 -6.31 31.41 -0.25
CA GLY A 164 -6.45 30.84 -1.58
C GLY A 164 -7.90 30.77 -2.03
N LYS A 165 -8.11 30.24 -3.23
CA LYS A 165 -9.42 29.89 -3.78
C LYS A 165 -9.73 28.44 -3.43
N TYR A 166 -10.97 28.16 -3.04
CA TYR A 166 -11.42 26.79 -2.68
C TYR A 166 -10.76 26.18 -1.43
N ASN A 167 -10.43 27.01 -0.43
CA ASN A 167 -9.76 26.59 0.80
C ASN A 167 -10.57 25.58 1.65
N GLU A 168 -11.87 25.44 1.39
CA GLU A 168 -12.77 24.53 2.11
C GLU A 168 -12.73 23.08 1.56
N LEU A 169 -12.00 22.86 0.46
CA LEU A 169 -11.82 21.55 -0.14
C LEU A 169 -10.47 20.98 0.29
N PRO A 170 -10.43 19.97 1.20
CA PRO A 170 -9.18 19.44 1.74
C PRO A 170 -8.25 18.82 0.68
N ASP A 171 -8.82 18.37 -0.44
CA ASP A 171 -8.12 17.69 -1.54
C ASP A 171 -7.80 18.62 -2.74
N ALA A 172 -8.03 19.92 -2.57
CA ALA A 172 -7.80 20.89 -3.65
C ALA A 172 -6.39 21.47 -3.65
#